data_c184c4481236d9e5a52d41a90ff66688
#
_entry.id   c184c4481236d9e5a52d41a90ff66688
#
_cell.length_a   1.000
_cell.length_b   1.000
_cell.length_c   1.000
_cell.angle_alpha   90.00
_cell.angle_beta   90.00
_cell.angle_gamma   90.00
#
_symmetry.space_group_name_H-M   'P 1'
#
loop_
_entity.id
_entity.type
_entity.pdbx_description
1 polymer ?
#
loop_
_entity_poly.entity_id
_entity_poly.type
_entity_poly.pdbx_seq_one_letter_code
_entity_poly.pdbx_strand_id
1 'polypeptide(L)'
;MRIKYIIPSKPSPSYINIEMWQMLVHELTVCDQVDIVDMSPDIVHIFGIWNLRNVRLVEQYRSKDIPVVFTSINGMLGIVNRDGCRGKSPNIAYAVRRIVRSGAVVHAGGQLEQTFLSGITKSSCIHVITNAAFTSTVSVDDMVALFRSLYGSAIRSNDTAVRNRISRQIAKYNIQDKSIHDICTRLMYIRQRFKMLNIPQSVLDETSQAMIDSDYDEKSMRHTLDEMHLSKFASYTMALLEFNSSLTEGFMPIDSIDGKVVSCMQKLIIN
;
A
#
# COMPACT_ATOMS: atom_id res chain seq x y z
N MET A 1 8.30 -4.15 8.74
CA MET A 1 7.02 -3.92 8.02
C MET A 1 6.11 -3.11 8.93
N ARG A 2 5.66 -1.94 8.45
CA ARG A 2 4.83 -1.01 9.24
C ARG A 2 3.37 -1.15 8.83
N ILE A 3 2.51 -1.49 9.78
CA ILE A 3 1.10 -1.75 9.54
C ILE A 3 0.25 -0.73 10.31
N LYS A 4 -0.74 -0.16 9.63
CA LYS A 4 -1.82 0.56 10.28
C LYS A 4 -3.03 -0.34 10.41
N TYR A 5 -3.43 -0.62 11.63
CA TYR A 5 -4.69 -1.31 11.91
C TYR A 5 -5.82 -0.33 12.14
N ILE A 6 -6.95 -0.58 11.51
CA ILE A 6 -8.18 0.18 11.71
C ILE A 6 -9.24 -0.79 12.21
N ILE A 7 -9.46 -0.76 13.53
CA ILE A 7 -10.41 -1.62 14.24
C ILE A 7 -11.49 -0.71 14.84
N PRO A 8 -12.78 -1.10 14.80
CA PRO A 8 -13.82 -0.36 15.50
C PRO A 8 -13.53 -0.26 17.00
N SER A 9 -13.51 0.97 17.53
CA SER A 9 -13.11 1.25 18.92
C SER A 9 -14.18 0.95 19.97
N LYS A 10 -15.44 0.76 19.55
CA LYS A 10 -16.55 0.48 20.46
C LYS A 10 -17.22 -0.83 20.10
N PRO A 11 -17.45 -1.71 21.08
CA PRO A 11 -18.29 -2.88 20.86
C PRO A 11 -19.69 -2.38 20.46
N SER A 12 -20.21 -2.90 19.38
CA SER A 12 -21.57 -2.69 18.91
C SER A 12 -22.23 -4.05 18.84
N PRO A 13 -23.52 -4.18 19.11
CA PRO A 13 -24.25 -5.43 18.85
C PRO A 13 -24.10 -5.92 17.40
N SER A 14 -23.67 -5.00 16.52
CA SER A 14 -23.37 -5.32 15.11
C SER A 14 -21.98 -5.90 14.89
N TYR A 15 -21.08 -5.89 15.89
CA TYR A 15 -19.71 -6.37 15.77
C TYR A 15 -19.52 -7.65 16.57
N ILE A 16 -19.58 -8.78 15.90
CA ILE A 16 -19.34 -10.08 16.49
C ILE A 16 -17.81 -10.33 16.52
N ASN A 17 -17.30 -10.79 17.64
CA ASN A 17 -15.90 -11.23 17.82
C ASN A 17 -14.83 -10.14 17.65
N ILE A 18 -15.13 -8.88 17.98
CA ILE A 18 -14.13 -7.80 17.89
C ILE A 18 -12.91 -8.06 18.79
N GLU A 19 -13.13 -8.63 19.98
CA GLU A 19 -12.07 -8.97 20.95
C GLU A 19 -11.03 -9.91 20.34
N MET A 20 -11.48 -10.87 19.57
CA MET A 20 -10.62 -11.82 18.89
C MET A 20 -9.72 -11.16 17.84
N TRP A 21 -10.23 -10.17 17.12
CA TRP A 21 -9.40 -9.42 16.17
C TRP A 21 -8.42 -8.50 16.89
N GLN A 22 -8.79 -8.00 18.07
CA GLN A 22 -7.87 -7.25 18.94
C GLN A 22 -6.75 -8.17 19.47
N MET A 23 -7.08 -9.41 19.85
CA MET A 23 -6.08 -10.41 20.21
C MET A 23 -5.12 -10.72 19.05
N LEU A 24 -5.62 -10.95 17.83
CA LEU A 24 -4.77 -11.15 16.65
C LEU A 24 -3.79 -9.98 16.45
N VAL A 25 -4.28 -8.75 16.55
CA VAL A 25 -3.43 -7.57 16.41
C VAL A 25 -2.39 -7.51 17.53
N HIS A 26 -2.76 -7.87 18.76
CA HIS A 26 -1.84 -7.97 19.89
C HIS A 26 -0.74 -9.00 19.61
N GLU A 27 -1.09 -10.21 19.20
CA GLU A 27 -0.12 -11.27 18.86
C GLU A 27 0.81 -10.86 17.72
N LEU A 28 0.27 -10.23 16.66
CA LEU A 28 1.08 -9.69 15.57
C LEU A 28 2.08 -8.64 16.03
N THR A 29 1.75 -7.89 17.10
CA THR A 29 2.63 -6.88 17.70
C THR A 29 3.72 -7.50 18.55
N VAL A 30 3.34 -8.49 19.38
CA VAL A 30 4.25 -9.17 20.31
C VAL A 30 5.29 -10.00 19.56
N CYS A 31 4.95 -10.56 18.41
CA CYS A 31 5.88 -11.35 17.59
C CYS A 31 6.99 -10.52 16.90
N ASP A 32 7.21 -9.29 17.29
CA ASP A 32 8.35 -8.39 16.98
C ASP A 32 8.66 -8.15 15.49
N GLN A 33 7.69 -8.39 14.61
CA GLN A 33 7.95 -8.32 13.18
C GLN A 33 7.00 -7.35 12.46
N VAL A 34 6.16 -6.67 13.24
CA VAL A 34 5.19 -5.71 12.74
C VAL A 34 5.20 -4.48 13.62
N ASP A 35 5.63 -3.36 13.03
CA ASP A 35 5.51 -2.05 13.68
C ASP A 35 4.10 -1.51 13.45
N ILE A 36 3.36 -1.29 14.51
CA ILE A 36 2.07 -0.61 14.42
C ILE A 36 2.31 0.89 14.34
N VAL A 37 1.84 1.50 13.25
CA VAL A 37 2.05 2.92 12.99
C VAL A 37 0.76 3.62 12.61
N ASP A 38 0.62 4.87 13.05
CA ASP A 38 -0.46 5.74 12.61
C ASP A 38 -0.11 6.49 11.32
N MET A 39 1.15 6.80 11.15
CA MET A 39 1.68 7.55 10.00
C MET A 39 2.56 6.66 9.14
N SER A 40 2.56 6.94 7.84
CA SER A 40 3.47 6.30 6.89
C SER A 40 3.44 4.76 6.88
N PRO A 41 2.29 4.10 6.83
CA PRO A 41 2.21 2.64 6.82
C PRO A 41 2.66 2.07 5.48
N ASP A 42 3.27 0.88 5.51
CA ASP A 42 3.53 0.08 4.30
C ASP A 42 2.25 -0.59 3.80
N ILE A 43 1.32 -0.90 4.72
CA ILE A 43 0.03 -1.50 4.44
C ILE A 43 -1.00 -1.08 5.50
N VAL A 44 -2.27 -1.01 5.11
CA VAL A 44 -3.38 -0.76 6.03
C VAL A 44 -4.26 -2.00 6.09
N HIS A 45 -4.53 -2.49 7.29
CA HIS A 45 -5.50 -3.55 7.51
C HIS A 45 -6.76 -2.98 8.19
N ILE A 46 -7.88 -3.06 7.48
CA ILE A 46 -9.17 -2.53 7.93
C ILE A 46 -10.06 -3.69 8.37
N PHE A 47 -10.42 -3.69 9.63
CA PHE A 47 -11.43 -4.57 10.19
C PHE A 47 -12.78 -3.83 10.20
N GLY A 48 -13.77 -4.36 9.50
CA GLY A 48 -15.01 -3.65 9.36
C GLY A 48 -16.18 -4.52 8.92
N ILE A 49 -17.29 -3.88 8.62
CA ILE A 49 -18.47 -4.51 8.00
C ILE A 49 -18.62 -4.04 6.55
N TRP A 50 -19.35 -4.80 5.73
CA TRP A 50 -19.61 -4.44 4.35
C TRP A 50 -20.59 -3.26 4.24
N ASN A 51 -20.07 -2.02 4.24
CA ASN A 51 -20.86 -0.80 4.14
C ASN A 51 -20.13 0.31 3.36
N LEU A 52 -20.84 1.37 3.02
CA LEU A 52 -20.30 2.51 2.26
C LEU A 52 -19.21 3.28 3.00
N ARG A 53 -19.24 3.32 4.35
CA ARG A 53 -18.20 3.98 5.15
C ARG A 53 -16.86 3.29 4.93
N ASN A 54 -16.83 1.97 5.03
CA ASN A 54 -15.61 1.20 4.83
C ASN A 54 -15.17 1.18 3.36
N VAL A 55 -16.10 1.21 2.40
CA VAL A 55 -15.76 1.44 0.98
C VAL A 55 -14.95 2.73 0.82
N ARG A 56 -15.47 3.85 1.33
CA ARG A 56 -14.79 5.15 1.24
C ARG A 56 -13.42 5.14 1.91
N LEU A 57 -13.32 4.48 3.06
CA LEU A 57 -12.06 4.34 3.80
C LEU A 57 -11.03 3.54 3.00
N VAL A 58 -11.40 2.41 2.43
CA VAL A 58 -10.54 1.61 1.54
C VAL A 58 -10.09 2.45 0.34
N GLU A 59 -11.04 3.11 -0.34
CA GLU A 59 -10.75 3.95 -1.51
C GLU A 59 -9.81 5.11 -1.18
N GLN A 60 -9.92 5.70 0.02
CA GLN A 60 -9.04 6.77 0.48
C GLN A 60 -7.57 6.33 0.57
N TYR A 61 -7.29 5.14 1.10
CA TYR A 61 -5.92 4.62 1.13
C TYR A 61 -5.46 4.17 -0.27
N ARG A 62 -6.34 3.50 -1.01
CA ARG A 62 -6.02 3.03 -2.37
C ARG A 62 -5.77 4.18 -3.34
N SER A 63 -6.41 5.34 -3.18
CA SER A 63 -6.13 6.53 -3.99
C SER A 63 -4.72 7.09 -3.79
N LYS A 64 -4.08 6.75 -2.68
CA LYS A 64 -2.65 7.04 -2.40
C LYS A 64 -1.73 5.89 -2.79
N ASP A 65 -2.25 4.85 -3.43
CA ASP A 65 -1.56 3.59 -3.76
C ASP A 65 -1.05 2.81 -2.53
N ILE A 66 -1.56 3.09 -1.34
CA ILE A 66 -1.25 2.30 -0.14
C ILE A 66 -2.01 0.97 -0.25
N PRO A 67 -1.35 -0.20 -0.14
CA PRO A 67 -2.03 -1.48 -0.15
C PRO A 67 -2.97 -1.61 1.04
N VAL A 68 -4.13 -2.24 0.82
CA VAL A 68 -5.15 -2.43 1.86
C VAL A 68 -5.54 -3.90 1.92
N VAL A 69 -5.56 -4.44 3.13
CA VAL A 69 -6.26 -5.68 3.46
C VAL A 69 -7.59 -5.31 4.14
N PHE A 70 -8.67 -5.94 3.74
CA PHE A 70 -9.98 -5.77 4.35
C PHE A 70 -10.47 -7.10 4.92
N THR A 71 -10.82 -7.10 6.20
CA THR A 71 -11.43 -8.24 6.90
C THR A 71 -12.82 -7.87 7.35
N SER A 72 -13.82 -8.70 7.00
CA SER A 72 -15.15 -8.56 7.57
C SER A 72 -15.19 -9.15 8.99
N ILE A 73 -15.37 -8.29 9.99
CA ILE A 73 -15.42 -8.72 11.39
C ILE A 73 -16.64 -9.58 11.72
N ASN A 74 -17.70 -9.48 10.92
CA ASN A 74 -18.91 -10.27 11.07
C ASN A 74 -18.90 -11.53 10.20
N GLY A 75 -17.87 -11.72 9.37
CA GLY A 75 -17.79 -12.83 8.44
C GLY A 75 -19.07 -12.98 7.62
N MET A 76 -19.53 -14.22 7.44
CA MET A 76 -20.79 -14.49 6.72
C MET A 76 -22.03 -13.95 7.43
N LEU A 77 -22.03 -13.82 8.76
CA LEU A 77 -23.20 -13.34 9.51
C LEU A 77 -23.56 -11.88 9.19
N GLY A 78 -22.57 -11.10 8.75
CA GLY A 78 -22.81 -9.75 8.24
C GLY A 78 -23.48 -9.73 6.86
N ILE A 79 -23.57 -10.88 6.21
CA ILE A 79 -24.05 -11.05 4.83
C ILE A 79 -25.42 -11.74 4.79
N VAL A 80 -25.68 -12.59 5.78
CA VAL A 80 -26.97 -13.30 5.94
C VAL A 80 -27.85 -12.45 6.88
N ASN A 81 -28.98 -11.98 6.40
CA ASN A 81 -29.95 -11.33 7.26
C ASN A 81 -30.33 -12.25 8.44
N ARG A 82 -30.58 -11.67 9.62
CA ARG A 82 -30.99 -12.37 10.86
C ARG A 82 -32.17 -13.33 10.67
N ASP A 83 -32.96 -13.18 9.63
CA ASP A 83 -34.17 -13.97 9.35
C ASP A 83 -33.93 -15.17 8.45
N GLY A 84 -32.67 -15.59 8.24
CA GLY A 84 -32.36 -16.75 7.39
C GLY A 84 -32.65 -16.58 5.91
N CYS A 85 -33.22 -15.47 5.51
CA CYS A 85 -33.44 -15.13 4.12
C CYS A 85 -32.11 -14.78 3.46
N ARG A 86 -31.71 -15.53 2.43
CA ARG A 86 -30.57 -15.25 1.54
C ARG A 86 -30.78 -13.96 0.70
N GLY A 87 -31.33 -12.94 1.30
CA GLY A 87 -31.46 -11.62 0.70
C GLY A 87 -30.09 -10.97 0.67
N LYS A 88 -29.37 -11.09 -0.43
CA LYS A 88 -28.19 -10.26 -0.71
C LYS A 88 -28.64 -8.81 -0.61
N SER A 89 -28.43 -8.18 0.55
CA SER A 89 -28.67 -6.74 0.62
C SER A 89 -27.89 -6.10 -0.54
N PRO A 90 -28.52 -5.39 -1.47
CA PRO A 90 -27.83 -4.79 -2.61
C PRO A 90 -26.65 -3.92 -2.18
N ASN A 91 -26.72 -3.36 -0.98
CA ASN A 91 -25.66 -2.57 -0.38
C ASN A 91 -24.41 -3.39 -0.02
N ILE A 92 -24.57 -4.64 0.43
CA ILE A 92 -23.44 -5.53 0.76
C ILE A 92 -22.72 -5.96 -0.51
N ALA A 93 -23.45 -6.45 -1.50
CA ALA A 93 -22.86 -6.84 -2.79
C ALA A 93 -22.17 -5.66 -3.49
N TYR A 94 -22.73 -4.47 -3.38
CA TYR A 94 -22.12 -3.24 -3.86
C TYR A 94 -20.81 -2.94 -3.11
N ALA A 95 -20.80 -3.00 -1.78
CA ALA A 95 -19.63 -2.75 -0.97
C ALA A 95 -18.49 -3.74 -1.27
N VAL A 96 -18.81 -5.05 -1.36
CA VAL A 96 -17.83 -6.09 -1.74
C VAL A 96 -17.21 -5.77 -3.10
N ARG A 97 -18.04 -5.52 -4.12
CA ARG A 97 -17.54 -5.21 -5.47
C ARG A 97 -16.68 -3.95 -5.50
N ARG A 98 -17.03 -2.92 -4.76
CA ARG A 98 -16.26 -1.66 -4.71
C ARG A 98 -14.92 -1.84 -4.02
N ILE A 99 -14.88 -2.53 -2.87
CA ILE A 99 -13.65 -2.83 -2.14
C ILE A 99 -12.69 -3.65 -3.01
N VAL A 100 -13.19 -4.72 -3.63
CA VAL A 100 -12.35 -5.55 -4.51
C VAL A 100 -11.87 -4.78 -5.75
N ARG A 101 -12.75 -4.02 -6.40
CA ARG A 101 -12.38 -3.21 -7.58
C ARG A 101 -11.36 -2.12 -7.27
N SER A 102 -11.29 -1.65 -6.03
CA SER A 102 -10.25 -0.71 -5.61
C SER A 102 -8.84 -1.34 -5.55
N GLY A 103 -8.74 -2.67 -5.70
CA GLY A 103 -7.49 -3.42 -5.59
C GLY A 103 -7.10 -3.72 -4.13
N ALA A 104 -8.07 -3.69 -3.21
CA ALA A 104 -7.85 -4.19 -1.86
C ALA A 104 -7.85 -5.72 -1.85
N VAL A 105 -6.99 -6.29 -1.02
CA VAL A 105 -7.00 -7.72 -0.71
C VAL A 105 -8.08 -7.99 0.33
N VAL A 106 -8.92 -8.98 0.09
CA VAL A 106 -9.99 -9.37 1.01
C VAL A 106 -9.57 -10.63 1.75
N HIS A 107 -9.56 -10.55 3.06
CA HIS A 107 -9.40 -11.71 3.93
C HIS A 107 -10.77 -12.30 4.26
N ALA A 108 -10.92 -13.60 4.03
CA ALA A 108 -12.08 -14.41 4.41
C ALA A 108 -11.70 -15.34 5.57
N GLY A 109 -12.52 -15.38 6.59
CA GLY A 109 -12.28 -16.21 7.80
C GLY A 109 -12.51 -17.70 7.58
N GLY A 110 -12.94 -18.14 6.40
CA GLY A 110 -13.14 -19.55 6.07
C GLY A 110 -13.62 -19.75 4.64
N GLN A 111 -13.63 -21.03 4.22
CA GLN A 111 -13.97 -21.45 2.88
C GLN A 111 -15.41 -21.06 2.46
N LEU A 112 -16.35 -21.08 3.39
CA LEU A 112 -17.75 -20.69 3.12
C LEU A 112 -17.86 -19.20 2.79
N GLU A 113 -17.12 -18.35 3.51
CA GLU A 113 -17.07 -16.91 3.23
C GLU A 113 -16.40 -16.65 1.87
N GLN A 114 -15.30 -17.33 1.57
CA GLN A 114 -14.63 -17.25 0.27
C GLN A 114 -15.60 -17.62 -0.86
N THR A 115 -16.31 -18.74 -0.73
CA THR A 115 -17.28 -19.20 -1.74
C THR A 115 -18.37 -18.17 -1.97
N PHE A 116 -18.88 -17.57 -0.90
CA PHE A 116 -19.88 -16.52 -1.00
C PHE A 116 -19.35 -15.26 -1.70
N LEU A 117 -18.18 -14.79 -1.27
CA LEU A 117 -17.52 -13.61 -1.87
C LEU A 117 -17.20 -13.84 -3.35
N SER A 118 -16.75 -15.04 -3.71
CA SER A 118 -16.49 -15.44 -5.09
C SER A 118 -17.73 -15.47 -5.96
N GLY A 119 -18.90 -15.68 -5.38
CA GLY A 119 -20.19 -15.56 -6.08
C GLY A 119 -20.61 -14.11 -6.36
N ILE A 120 -20.02 -13.14 -5.64
CA ILE A 120 -20.26 -11.71 -5.84
C ILE A 120 -19.21 -11.10 -6.77
N THR A 121 -17.97 -11.53 -6.66
CA THR A 121 -16.82 -11.01 -7.40
C THR A 121 -15.90 -12.14 -7.84
N LYS A 122 -15.48 -12.12 -9.10
CA LYS A 122 -14.53 -13.09 -9.67
C LYS A 122 -13.10 -12.63 -9.37
N SER A 123 -12.74 -12.45 -8.11
CA SER A 123 -11.45 -11.88 -7.76
C SER A 123 -10.49 -12.90 -7.18
N SER A 124 -9.28 -12.95 -7.70
CA SER A 124 -8.13 -13.62 -7.10
C SER A 124 -7.60 -12.93 -5.82
N CYS A 125 -8.21 -11.80 -5.43
CA CYS A 125 -7.82 -11.01 -4.26
C CYS A 125 -8.49 -11.49 -2.96
N ILE A 126 -9.21 -12.62 -2.97
CA ILE A 126 -9.83 -13.18 -1.77
C ILE A 126 -8.92 -14.28 -1.22
N HIS A 127 -8.43 -14.08 0.00
CA HIS A 127 -7.54 -15.02 0.68
C HIS A 127 -8.21 -15.58 1.92
N VAL A 128 -8.11 -16.89 2.12
CA VAL A 128 -8.65 -17.55 3.32
C VAL A 128 -7.54 -17.74 4.32
N ILE A 129 -7.73 -17.19 5.53
CA ILE A 129 -6.93 -17.50 6.70
C ILE A 129 -7.92 -17.83 7.81
N THR A 130 -7.94 -19.11 8.20
CA THR A 130 -8.83 -19.57 9.26
C THR A 130 -8.33 -19.02 10.59
N ASN A 131 -9.23 -18.47 11.38
CA ASN A 131 -8.88 -17.93 12.67
C ASN A 131 -8.70 -19.06 13.68
N ALA A 132 -7.54 -19.10 14.36
CA ALA A 132 -7.21 -20.08 15.38
C ALA A 132 -8.20 -20.12 16.55
N ALA A 133 -8.83 -18.95 16.87
CA ALA A 133 -9.83 -18.90 17.92
C ALA A 133 -11.14 -19.66 17.59
N PHE A 134 -11.37 -19.98 16.30
CA PHE A 134 -12.56 -20.75 15.87
C PHE A 134 -12.28 -22.23 15.61
N THR A 135 -11.02 -22.61 15.55
CA THR A 135 -10.64 -24.00 15.27
C THR A 135 -9.46 -24.40 16.14
N SER A 136 -9.51 -25.60 16.70
CA SER A 136 -8.37 -26.20 17.42
C SER A 136 -7.24 -26.70 16.49
N THR A 137 -7.39 -26.53 15.19
CA THR A 137 -6.49 -27.09 14.16
C THR A 137 -5.41 -26.13 13.67
N VAL A 138 -5.55 -24.83 13.94
CA VAL A 138 -4.58 -23.81 13.55
C VAL A 138 -4.01 -23.16 14.81
N SER A 139 -2.69 -23.12 14.94
CA SER A 139 -2.04 -22.42 16.05
C SER A 139 -2.09 -20.89 15.83
N VAL A 140 -1.93 -20.14 16.92
CA VAL A 140 -1.81 -18.66 16.83
C VAL A 140 -0.59 -18.28 15.99
N ASP A 141 0.53 -18.97 16.17
CA ASP A 141 1.77 -18.71 15.42
C ASP A 141 1.59 -18.93 13.91
N ASP A 142 0.92 -20.02 13.52
CA ASP A 142 0.61 -20.30 12.12
C ASP A 142 -0.30 -19.20 11.52
N MET A 143 -1.30 -18.76 12.26
CA MET A 143 -2.19 -17.69 11.86
C MET A 143 -1.42 -16.38 11.67
N VAL A 144 -0.54 -16.02 12.61
CA VAL A 144 0.33 -14.85 12.52
C VAL A 144 1.24 -14.95 11.30
N ALA A 145 1.85 -16.10 11.05
CA ALA A 145 2.72 -16.33 9.89
C ALA A 145 1.96 -16.17 8.57
N LEU A 146 0.73 -16.66 8.49
CA LEU A 146 -0.13 -16.52 7.30
C LEU A 146 -0.50 -15.06 7.04
N PHE A 147 -0.88 -14.29 8.06
CA PHE A 147 -1.17 -12.85 7.89
C PHE A 147 0.08 -12.08 7.45
N ARG A 148 1.24 -12.38 7.99
CA ARG A 148 2.50 -11.75 7.57
C ARG A 148 2.83 -12.06 6.10
N SER A 149 2.62 -13.32 5.69
CA SER A 149 2.76 -13.72 4.28
C SER A 149 1.78 -12.96 3.38
N LEU A 150 0.53 -12.83 3.82
CA LEU A 150 -0.50 -12.04 3.11
C LEU A 150 -0.10 -10.58 2.94
N TYR A 151 0.37 -9.94 4.02
CA TYR A 151 0.82 -8.55 3.97
C TYR A 151 2.01 -8.37 3.03
N GLY A 152 3.04 -9.22 3.15
CA GLY A 152 4.20 -9.19 2.28
C GLY A 152 3.83 -9.38 0.80
N SER A 153 2.91 -10.28 0.51
CA SER A 153 2.38 -10.49 -0.85
C SER A 153 1.62 -9.27 -1.37
N ALA A 154 0.76 -8.67 -0.55
CA ALA A 154 -0.01 -7.48 -0.92
C ALA A 154 0.91 -6.27 -1.20
N ILE A 155 1.94 -6.06 -0.39
CA ILE A 155 2.93 -4.99 -0.58
C ILE A 155 3.69 -5.19 -1.88
N ARG A 156 4.24 -6.39 -2.13
CA ARG A 156 4.99 -6.69 -3.36
C ARG A 156 4.13 -6.55 -4.62
N SER A 157 2.90 -7.08 -4.58
CA SER A 157 1.96 -6.96 -5.71
C SER A 157 1.62 -5.50 -6.01
N ASN A 158 1.42 -4.69 -4.98
CA ASN A 158 1.15 -3.26 -5.12
C ASN A 158 2.37 -2.52 -5.70
N ASP A 159 3.58 -2.80 -5.21
CA ASP A 159 4.80 -2.18 -5.72
C ASP A 159 5.03 -2.52 -7.20
N THR A 160 4.84 -3.77 -7.59
CA THR A 160 4.91 -4.21 -8.98
C THR A 160 3.90 -3.46 -9.85
N ALA A 161 2.66 -3.29 -9.38
CA ALA A 161 1.64 -2.54 -10.11
C ALA A 161 2.01 -1.05 -10.27
N VAL A 162 2.61 -0.45 -9.25
CA VAL A 162 3.12 0.94 -9.28
C VAL A 162 4.24 1.06 -10.31
N ARG A 163 5.26 0.18 -10.26
CA ARG A 163 6.38 0.19 -11.20
C ARG A 163 5.90 0.01 -12.65
N ASN A 164 5.00 -0.92 -12.91
CA ASN A 164 4.43 -1.14 -14.24
C ASN A 164 3.65 0.07 -14.76
N ARG A 165 2.96 0.79 -13.87
CA ARG A 165 2.27 2.04 -14.24
C ARG A 165 3.26 3.14 -14.59
N ILE A 166 4.32 3.31 -13.82
CA ILE A 166 5.39 4.28 -14.08
C ILE A 166 6.05 3.97 -15.43
N SER A 167 6.43 2.73 -15.69
CA SER A 167 7.03 2.33 -16.97
C SER A 167 6.13 2.68 -18.15
N ARG A 168 4.81 2.43 -18.05
CA ARG A 168 3.86 2.82 -19.10
C ARG A 168 3.72 4.34 -19.27
N GLN A 169 3.88 5.10 -18.19
CA GLN A 169 3.85 6.56 -18.26
C GLN A 169 5.10 7.11 -18.96
N ILE A 170 6.28 6.61 -18.60
CA ILE A 170 7.56 7.03 -19.18
C ILE A 170 7.65 6.65 -20.66
N ALA A 171 7.15 5.48 -21.04
CA ALA A 171 7.14 5.04 -22.43
C ALA A 171 6.44 6.02 -23.40
N LYS A 172 5.60 6.91 -22.90
CA LYS A 172 4.94 7.95 -23.73
C LYS A 172 5.89 9.05 -24.19
N TYR A 173 7.02 9.23 -23.53
CA TYR A 173 7.97 10.32 -23.81
C TYR A 173 9.10 9.89 -24.77
N ASN A 174 9.13 8.61 -25.17
CA ASN A 174 10.09 8.07 -26.15
C ASN A 174 11.55 8.43 -25.87
N ILE A 175 11.98 8.33 -24.59
CA ILE A 175 13.33 8.66 -24.16
C ILE A 175 14.31 7.64 -24.71
N GLN A 176 15.22 8.06 -25.59
CA GLN A 176 16.19 7.19 -26.25
C GLN A 176 17.41 6.89 -25.37
N ASP A 177 17.83 7.86 -24.57
CA ASP A 177 18.95 7.69 -23.65
C ASP A 177 18.52 6.82 -22.45
N LYS A 178 19.26 5.71 -22.27
CA LYS A 178 18.96 4.73 -21.22
C LYS A 178 19.21 5.27 -19.82
N SER A 179 20.23 6.12 -19.65
CA SER A 179 20.56 6.72 -18.35
C SER A 179 19.49 7.72 -17.95
N ILE A 180 19.07 8.58 -18.87
CA ILE A 180 17.97 9.53 -18.67
C ILE A 180 16.66 8.80 -18.35
N HIS A 181 16.37 7.73 -19.10
CA HIS A 181 15.18 6.91 -18.87
C HIS A 181 15.18 6.29 -17.45
N ASP A 182 16.32 5.73 -17.00
CA ASP A 182 16.42 5.12 -15.66
C ASP A 182 16.27 6.15 -14.55
N ILE A 183 16.98 7.28 -14.65
CA ILE A 183 16.89 8.36 -13.65
C ILE A 183 15.44 8.92 -13.59
N CYS A 184 14.79 9.18 -14.72
CA CYS A 184 13.40 9.62 -14.75
C CYS A 184 12.45 8.60 -14.12
N THR A 185 12.70 7.30 -14.33
CA THR A 185 11.92 6.21 -13.71
C THR A 185 12.04 6.25 -12.19
N ARG A 186 13.26 6.43 -11.67
CA ARG A 186 13.53 6.53 -10.23
C ARG A 186 12.90 7.77 -9.62
N LEU A 187 13.02 8.93 -10.27
CA LEU A 187 12.36 10.17 -9.81
C LEU A 187 10.84 10.02 -9.74
N MET A 188 10.21 9.41 -10.76
CA MET A 188 8.78 9.12 -10.73
C MET A 188 8.42 8.13 -9.63
N TYR A 189 9.27 7.15 -9.33
CA TYR A 189 9.06 6.22 -8.24
C TYR A 189 9.14 6.91 -6.88
N ILE A 190 10.14 7.77 -6.64
CA ILE A 190 10.24 8.60 -5.42
C ILE A 190 8.99 9.48 -5.28
N ARG A 191 8.54 10.11 -6.37
CA ARG A 191 7.30 10.91 -6.37
C ARG A 191 6.09 10.09 -5.94
N GLN A 192 6.02 8.84 -6.38
CA GLN A 192 4.94 7.94 -5.99
C GLN A 192 5.06 7.51 -4.53
N ARG A 193 6.26 7.19 -4.04
CA ARG A 193 6.51 6.85 -2.64
C ARG A 193 6.19 8.03 -1.71
N PHE A 194 6.49 9.25 -2.13
CA PHE A 194 6.07 10.47 -1.42
C PHE A 194 4.55 10.57 -1.27
N LYS A 195 3.78 10.29 -2.33
CA LYS A 195 2.30 10.22 -2.26
C LYS A 195 1.79 9.12 -1.33
N MET A 196 2.49 8.01 -1.26
CA MET A 196 2.21 6.90 -0.35
C MET A 196 2.62 7.19 1.10
N LEU A 197 3.22 8.34 1.36
CA LEU A 197 3.71 8.79 2.66
C LEU A 197 4.83 7.90 3.23
N ASN A 198 5.61 7.24 2.37
CA ASN A 198 6.74 6.42 2.78
C ASN A 198 7.82 6.41 1.69
N ILE A 199 9.01 6.88 1.99
CA ILE A 199 10.15 6.91 1.08
C ILE A 199 11.23 6.00 1.68
N PRO A 200 11.48 4.80 1.13
CA PRO A 200 12.56 3.95 1.62
C PRO A 200 13.93 4.61 1.41
N GLN A 201 14.80 4.60 2.42
CA GLN A 201 16.16 5.10 2.30
C GLN A 201 16.91 4.41 1.16
N SER A 202 16.74 3.09 1.00
CA SER A 202 17.36 2.32 -0.09
C SER A 202 17.03 2.86 -1.49
N VAL A 203 15.82 3.41 -1.68
CA VAL A 203 15.42 4.01 -2.97
C VAL A 203 16.17 5.32 -3.22
N LEU A 204 16.46 6.10 -2.18
CA LEU A 204 17.27 7.31 -2.28
C LEU A 204 18.73 6.94 -2.61
N ASP A 205 19.29 5.97 -1.90
CA ASP A 205 20.68 5.52 -2.10
C ASP A 205 20.87 4.95 -3.52
N GLU A 206 19.96 4.08 -3.97
CA GLU A 206 19.99 3.54 -5.34
C GLU A 206 19.84 4.63 -6.41
N THR A 207 19.05 5.68 -6.13
CA THR A 207 18.86 6.79 -7.07
C THR A 207 20.10 7.67 -7.13
N SER A 208 20.69 7.98 -5.98
CA SER A 208 21.96 8.70 -5.90
C SER A 208 23.07 7.97 -6.63
N GLN A 209 23.21 6.66 -6.38
CA GLN A 209 24.23 5.84 -7.03
C GLN A 209 24.01 5.81 -8.56
N ALA A 210 22.78 5.66 -9.02
CA ALA A 210 22.46 5.68 -10.44
C ALA A 210 22.82 7.01 -11.12
N MET A 211 22.70 8.14 -10.43
CA MET A 211 23.13 9.44 -10.96
C MET A 211 24.64 9.57 -11.02
N ILE A 212 25.36 9.06 -10.03
CA ILE A 212 26.84 9.08 -9.96
C ILE A 212 27.43 8.18 -11.08
N ASP A 213 26.84 7.01 -11.29
CA ASP A 213 27.34 6.00 -12.23
C ASP A 213 26.94 6.24 -13.69
N SER A 214 26.02 7.19 -13.91
CA SER A 214 25.48 7.42 -15.26
C SER A 214 26.17 8.58 -15.97
N ASP A 215 26.50 8.35 -17.24
CA ASP A 215 26.90 9.41 -18.15
C ASP A 215 25.67 9.82 -18.99
N TYR A 216 25.26 11.07 -18.91
CA TYR A 216 24.12 11.62 -19.63
C TYR A 216 24.33 13.10 -19.96
N ASP A 217 23.74 13.55 -21.08
CA ASP A 217 23.74 14.97 -21.42
C ASP A 217 22.77 15.75 -20.54
N GLU A 218 23.29 16.69 -19.72
CA GLU A 218 22.49 17.50 -18.79
C GLU A 218 21.38 18.29 -19.49
N LYS A 219 21.64 18.81 -20.70
CA LYS A 219 20.63 19.58 -21.44
C LYS A 219 19.46 18.70 -21.86
N SER A 220 19.76 17.49 -22.35
CA SER A 220 18.75 16.49 -22.71
C SER A 220 17.97 16.03 -21.49
N MET A 221 18.65 15.86 -20.35
CA MET A 221 17.99 15.51 -19.10
C MET A 221 17.04 16.61 -18.64
N ARG A 222 17.50 17.87 -18.60
CA ARG A 222 16.65 19.03 -18.22
C ARG A 222 15.44 19.15 -19.14
N HIS A 223 15.64 19.02 -20.45
CA HIS A 223 14.55 19.06 -21.43
C HIS A 223 13.52 17.93 -21.17
N THR A 224 13.99 16.72 -20.95
CA THR A 224 13.12 15.57 -20.63
C THR A 224 12.33 15.78 -19.34
N LEU A 225 12.97 16.29 -18.29
CA LEU A 225 12.29 16.60 -17.03
C LEU A 225 11.20 17.67 -17.20
N ASP A 226 11.44 18.67 -18.04
CA ASP A 226 10.46 19.73 -18.34
C ASP A 226 9.26 19.18 -19.13
N GLU A 227 9.51 18.37 -20.16
CA GLU A 227 8.43 17.70 -20.92
C GLU A 227 7.58 16.79 -20.03
N MET A 228 8.19 16.11 -19.08
CA MET A 228 7.51 15.25 -18.12
C MET A 228 6.83 16.02 -16.96
N HIS A 229 6.98 17.34 -16.89
CA HIS A 229 6.55 18.17 -15.76
C HIS A 229 7.10 17.67 -14.43
N LEU A 230 8.36 17.24 -14.42
CA LEU A 230 9.07 16.71 -13.26
C LEU A 230 10.12 17.65 -12.71
N SER A 231 10.54 18.71 -13.41
CA SER A 231 11.67 19.57 -13.06
C SER A 231 11.60 20.09 -11.63
N LYS A 232 10.47 20.63 -11.21
CA LYS A 232 10.29 21.13 -9.85
C LYS A 232 10.38 20.02 -8.80
N PHE A 233 9.82 18.83 -9.08
CA PHE A 233 9.92 17.69 -8.16
C PHE A 233 11.34 17.14 -8.15
N ALA A 234 12.01 17.09 -9.28
CA ALA A 234 13.42 16.70 -9.37
C ALA A 234 14.31 17.62 -8.50
N SER A 235 14.13 18.96 -8.58
CA SER A 235 14.88 19.90 -7.74
C SER A 235 14.68 19.64 -6.24
N TYR A 236 13.46 19.31 -5.78
CA TYR A 236 13.24 18.90 -4.38
C TYR A 236 13.90 17.57 -4.06
N THR A 237 13.92 16.64 -5.03
CA THR A 237 14.58 15.34 -4.84
C THR A 237 16.08 15.50 -4.80
N MET A 238 16.69 16.40 -5.59
CA MET A 238 18.12 16.69 -5.50
C MET A 238 18.50 17.19 -4.09
N ALA A 239 17.77 18.16 -3.53
CA ALA A 239 17.98 18.59 -2.17
C ALA A 239 17.82 17.46 -1.14
N LEU A 240 16.83 16.57 -1.34
CA LEU A 240 16.65 15.40 -0.47
C LEU A 240 17.82 14.43 -0.55
N LEU A 241 18.36 14.16 -1.74
CA LEU A 241 19.50 13.26 -1.96
C LEU A 241 20.79 13.85 -1.42
N GLU A 242 20.99 15.16 -1.53
CA GLU A 242 22.12 15.88 -0.93
C GLU A 242 22.19 15.67 0.59
N PHE A 243 21.05 15.77 1.26
CA PHE A 243 20.98 15.60 2.73
C PHE A 243 21.05 14.14 3.20
N ASN A 244 20.55 13.18 2.41
CA ASN A 244 20.30 11.81 2.88
C ASN A 244 21.12 10.74 2.14
N SER A 245 21.92 11.13 1.16
CA SER A 245 22.77 10.23 0.39
C SER A 245 24.12 10.89 0.06
N SER A 246 24.96 10.22 -0.70
CA SER A 246 26.28 10.74 -1.11
C SER A 246 26.24 11.60 -2.38
N LEU A 247 25.08 12.02 -2.86
CA LEU A 247 24.98 12.84 -4.05
C LEU A 247 25.53 14.24 -3.79
N THR A 248 26.50 14.66 -4.62
CA THR A 248 27.07 16.00 -4.59
C THR A 248 26.60 16.82 -5.78
N GLU A 249 26.69 18.14 -5.66
CA GLU A 249 26.21 19.11 -6.66
C GLU A 249 26.69 18.81 -8.09
N GLY A 250 27.94 18.32 -8.23
CA GLY A 250 28.52 17.97 -9.53
C GLY A 250 27.86 16.80 -10.29
N PHE A 251 27.00 16.03 -9.63
CA PHE A 251 26.25 14.93 -10.24
C PHE A 251 24.76 15.20 -10.38
N MET A 252 24.31 16.40 -10.03
CA MET A 252 22.90 16.77 -10.07
C MET A 252 22.53 17.26 -11.48
N PRO A 253 21.53 16.66 -12.13
CA PRO A 253 21.10 17.09 -13.47
C PRO A 253 20.34 18.42 -13.46
N ILE A 254 19.90 18.87 -12.29
CA ILE A 254 19.13 20.10 -12.08
C ILE A 254 19.46 20.65 -10.69
N ASP A 255 19.40 21.97 -10.56
CA ASP A 255 19.70 22.65 -9.30
C ASP A 255 18.77 22.21 -8.17
N SER A 256 19.32 22.02 -6.98
CA SER A 256 18.55 21.66 -5.79
C SER A 256 17.73 22.85 -5.27
N ILE A 257 16.53 22.57 -4.80
CA ILE A 257 15.65 23.55 -4.15
C ILE A 257 15.23 23.01 -2.80
N ASP A 258 15.68 23.65 -1.73
CA ASP A 258 15.23 23.34 -0.38
C ASP A 258 13.90 24.04 -0.05
N GLY A 259 13.23 23.58 1.00
CA GLY A 259 12.00 24.18 1.49
C GLY A 259 11.04 23.23 2.21
N LYS A 260 9.83 23.71 2.44
CA LYS A 260 8.81 22.94 3.19
C LYS A 260 8.52 21.56 2.62
N VAL A 261 8.62 21.39 1.29
CA VAL A 261 8.37 20.11 0.61
C VAL A 261 9.47 19.12 0.97
N VAL A 262 10.75 19.54 0.92
CA VAL A 262 11.91 18.70 1.27
C VAL A 262 11.83 18.30 2.75
N SER A 263 11.54 19.25 3.64
CA SER A 263 11.33 18.94 5.07
C SER A 263 10.17 17.96 5.31
N CYS A 264 9.14 18.00 4.48
CA CYS A 264 8.05 17.02 4.53
C CYS A 264 8.52 15.65 4.02
N MET A 265 9.28 15.60 2.92
CA MET A 265 9.83 14.36 2.36
C MET A 265 10.79 13.68 3.35
N GLN A 266 11.66 14.45 4.02
CA GLN A 266 12.58 13.93 5.04
C GLN A 266 11.87 13.19 6.18
N LYS A 267 10.73 13.72 6.65
CA LYS A 267 9.92 13.07 7.70
C LYS A 267 9.27 11.75 7.25
N LEU A 268 9.23 11.49 5.96
CA LEU A 268 8.63 10.30 5.38
C LEU A 268 9.67 9.23 4.99
N ILE A 269 10.95 9.51 5.23
CA ILE A 269 12.02 8.54 5.00
C ILE A 269 11.92 7.43 6.03
N ILE A 270 12.09 6.20 5.55
CA ILE A 270 12.06 4.99 6.34
C ILE A 270 13.28 4.14 6.05
N ASN A 271 13.92 3.65 7.11
CA ASN A 271 15.04 2.70 7.06
C ASN A 271 14.56 1.27 6.80
#